data_c701b4531f480432fc72839908507bfb
#
_entry.id   c701b4531f480432fc72839908507bfb
#
_cell.length_a   1.000
_cell.length_b   1.000
_cell.length_c   1.000
_cell.angle_alpha   90.00
_cell.angle_beta   90.00
_cell.angle_gamma   90.00
#
_symmetry.space_group_name_H-M   'P 1'
#
loop_
_entity.id
_entity.type
_entity.pdbx_description
1 polymer ?
#
loop_
_entity_poly.entity_id
_entity_poly.type
_entity_poly.pdbx_seq_one_letter_code
_entity_poly.pdbx_strand_id
1 'polypeptide(L)'
;MLRIAPVALILFGMSCSSREGAPPVAPPRPPPPVAVADAAVAADAADADVAGRRFTAWLAMLNDGKRDEILAFREREISEELRKNLPDPDEITRFRAMTGGFDVVRVEDKTPTRTSVLVKERDGDQIARVVVEVEAAPPHRITKVDLRAVAAPEGLGPARLSEADALAALRAELDKAAAADRFSGAVAIAKQGVVIFKEARGMADRDAKVANTVDTRFRIGSMNKMFTATAVLQLVQAGKLALDQPIGKILTDYPNRALASKVTAHHLLTHTGGTGDIFGPEFEAHRLELKTLADYVKLYGKRDLAYEPGARWEYSNYGFLLLGVIVERVTKQSYYDRVAAAIVKPAGMTGTASPIEGTVTQGRVIAYTRDKPDAPWTSAADTLPVRATSAGGGDSTVLDLIRFANALASHKLLDAERVALLTTGKVDTPRGKYAYGFFEGTENGVRCVGHGGGAPGMNGELAICDSGYTIAVLSNLDPPAASRISDFIKARLPAN
;
A
#
# COMPACT_ATOMS: atom_id res chain seq x y z
N MET A 1 11.21 -26.32 4.68
CA MET A 1 11.82 -24.99 4.52
C MET A 1 10.82 -24.15 3.70
N LEU A 2 9.97 -23.43 4.39
CA LEU A 2 8.91 -22.63 3.78
C LEU A 2 9.50 -21.26 3.45
N ARG A 3 9.58 -20.93 2.17
CA ARG A 3 9.91 -19.57 1.72
C ARG A 3 8.62 -18.73 1.81
N ILE A 4 8.46 -18.00 2.90
CA ILE A 4 7.44 -16.97 3.00
C ILE A 4 8.00 -15.73 2.28
N ALA A 5 7.58 -15.53 1.04
CA ALA A 5 7.81 -14.25 0.38
C ALA A 5 6.91 -13.19 1.04
N PRO A 6 7.41 -11.99 1.35
CA PRO A 6 6.57 -10.93 1.90
C PRO A 6 5.51 -10.55 0.86
N VAL A 7 4.25 -10.64 1.23
CA VAL A 7 3.12 -10.03 0.50
C VAL A 7 3.17 -8.53 0.76
N ALA A 8 4.21 -7.91 0.26
CA ALA A 8 4.35 -6.48 0.22
C ALA A 8 4.93 -6.13 -1.14
N LEU A 9 4.15 -5.40 -1.90
CA LEU A 9 4.64 -4.66 -3.06
C LEU A 9 5.06 -5.50 -4.27
N ILE A 10 4.10 -5.93 -5.08
CA ILE A 10 4.41 -6.10 -6.51
C ILE A 10 4.57 -4.69 -7.08
N LEU A 11 5.75 -4.11 -6.89
CA LEU A 11 6.23 -2.94 -7.60
C LEU A 11 7.16 -3.43 -8.69
N PHE A 12 6.70 -3.35 -9.92
CA PHE A 12 7.53 -3.54 -11.10
C PHE A 12 8.66 -2.52 -11.13
N GLY A 13 9.85 -3.02 -11.43
CA GLY A 13 11.11 -2.31 -11.38
C GLY A 13 11.14 -1.01 -12.17
N MET A 14 11.69 0.00 -11.54
CA MET A 14 12.10 1.23 -12.18
C MET A 14 13.40 1.02 -12.96
N SER A 15 13.36 1.23 -14.27
CA SER A 15 14.54 1.62 -15.01
C SER A 15 14.57 3.14 -15.09
N CYS A 16 15.55 3.73 -14.43
CA CYS A 16 15.84 5.16 -14.53
C CYS A 16 16.76 5.36 -15.73
N SER A 17 16.30 6.03 -16.78
CA SER A 17 17.19 6.59 -17.81
C SER A 17 17.09 8.10 -17.80
N SER A 18 18.23 8.72 -17.57
CA SER A 18 18.50 10.14 -17.65
C SER A 18 18.17 10.71 -19.03
N ARG A 19 17.52 11.88 -19.05
CA ARG A 19 17.31 12.67 -20.28
C ARG A 19 18.59 13.46 -20.57
N GLU A 20 19.19 13.20 -21.70
CA GLU A 20 20.01 14.18 -22.43
C GLU A 20 19.22 14.70 -23.61
N GLY A 21 19.26 16.00 -23.81
CA GLY A 21 18.54 16.70 -24.88
C GLY A 21 19.24 16.55 -26.23
N ALA A 22 18.47 16.33 -27.29
CA ALA A 22 18.94 16.34 -28.66
C ALA A 22 18.50 17.63 -29.37
N PRO A 23 19.32 18.17 -30.31
CA PRO A 23 19.05 19.39 -31.04
C PRO A 23 18.03 19.18 -32.19
N PRO A 24 17.44 20.24 -32.74
CA PRO A 24 16.37 20.17 -33.72
C PRO A 24 16.84 19.72 -35.11
N VAL A 25 16.08 18.79 -35.71
CA VAL A 25 16.32 18.26 -37.03
C VAL A 25 15.45 19.01 -38.08
N ALA A 26 16.07 19.37 -39.19
CA ALA A 26 15.44 20.03 -40.34
C ALA A 26 14.54 19.05 -41.13
N PRO A 27 13.53 19.55 -41.89
CA PRO A 27 12.56 18.68 -42.57
C PRO A 27 13.14 18.00 -43.83
N PRO A 28 12.72 16.73 -44.10
CA PRO A 28 13.19 16.00 -45.28
C PRO A 28 12.42 16.36 -46.58
N ARG A 29 13.13 16.24 -47.71
CA ARG A 29 12.57 16.34 -49.06
C ARG A 29 11.74 15.11 -49.43
N PRO A 30 10.74 15.24 -50.31
CA PRO A 30 9.93 14.11 -50.74
C PRO A 30 10.68 13.21 -51.74
N PRO A 31 10.47 11.89 -51.70
CA PRO A 31 11.01 10.95 -52.67
C PRO A 31 10.14 10.81 -53.93
N PRO A 32 10.70 10.31 -55.04
CA PRO A 32 9.97 10.07 -56.28
C PRO A 32 9.10 8.80 -56.25
N PRO A 33 8.10 8.66 -57.12
CA PRO A 33 7.17 7.56 -57.09
C PRO A 33 7.78 6.27 -57.64
N VAL A 34 7.61 5.17 -56.91
CA VAL A 34 7.93 3.82 -57.40
C VAL A 34 6.69 2.94 -57.24
N ALA A 35 6.27 2.38 -58.39
CA ALA A 35 5.24 1.36 -58.44
C ALA A 35 5.85 0.00 -58.07
N VAL A 36 5.31 -0.69 -57.04
CA VAL A 36 5.58 -2.14 -56.83
C VAL A 36 4.44 -2.80 -56.03
N ALA A 37 3.81 -3.76 -56.67
CA ALA A 37 3.43 -5.10 -56.25
C ALA A 37 2.57 -5.32 -54.97
N ASP A 38 1.39 -5.89 -55.21
CA ASP A 38 0.33 -6.27 -54.27
C ASP A 38 0.67 -7.35 -53.17
N ALA A 39 1.87 -7.90 -53.17
CA ALA A 39 2.28 -8.91 -52.15
C ALA A 39 2.85 -8.28 -50.86
N ALA A 40 3.36 -7.06 -50.93
CA ALA A 40 3.91 -6.34 -49.77
C ALA A 40 2.81 -5.77 -48.85
N VAL A 41 1.64 -5.43 -49.39
CA VAL A 41 0.54 -4.82 -48.65
C VAL A 41 -0.10 -5.80 -47.64
N ALA A 42 -0.09 -7.09 -47.95
CA ALA A 42 -0.62 -8.11 -47.01
C ALA A 42 0.35 -8.42 -45.84
N ALA A 43 1.66 -8.32 -46.05
CA ALA A 43 2.67 -8.49 -45.01
C ALA A 43 2.73 -7.24 -44.07
N ASP A 44 2.63 -6.03 -44.63
CA ASP A 44 2.60 -4.78 -43.89
C ASP A 44 1.36 -4.65 -42.96
N ALA A 45 0.20 -5.14 -43.41
CA ALA A 45 -1.02 -5.16 -42.60
C ALA A 45 -0.93 -6.15 -41.42
N ALA A 46 -0.17 -7.25 -41.59
CA ALA A 46 0.07 -8.23 -40.50
C ALA A 46 1.04 -7.71 -39.45
N ASP A 47 1.99 -6.86 -39.81
CA ASP A 47 2.95 -6.26 -38.88
C ASP A 47 2.42 -5.00 -38.17
N ALA A 48 1.36 -4.38 -38.69
CA ALA A 48 0.84 -3.10 -38.21
C ALA A 48 0.28 -3.18 -36.74
N ASP A 49 0.03 -4.35 -36.18
CA ASP A 49 -0.54 -4.52 -34.82
C ASP A 49 0.07 -5.66 -34.02
N VAL A 50 1.36 -5.85 -34.08
CA VAL A 50 2.00 -6.96 -33.35
C VAL A 50 1.89 -6.76 -31.85
N ALA A 51 2.17 -5.56 -31.35
CA ALA A 51 2.09 -5.27 -29.91
C ALA A 51 0.66 -5.44 -29.36
N GLY A 52 -0.38 -5.07 -30.13
CA GLY A 52 -1.77 -5.28 -29.73
C GLY A 52 -2.16 -6.75 -29.66
N ARG A 53 -1.71 -7.58 -30.61
CA ARG A 53 -1.92 -9.03 -30.56
C ARG A 53 -1.21 -9.67 -29.36
N ARG A 54 0.01 -9.24 -29.06
CA ARG A 54 0.76 -9.71 -27.88
C ARG A 54 0.10 -9.30 -26.56
N PHE A 55 -0.41 -8.06 -26.48
CA PHE A 55 -1.22 -7.60 -25.35
C PHE A 55 -2.46 -8.49 -25.14
N THR A 56 -3.21 -8.78 -26.22
CA THR A 56 -4.41 -9.62 -26.14
C THR A 56 -4.08 -11.02 -25.62
N ALA A 57 -3.02 -11.63 -26.15
CA ALA A 57 -2.56 -12.94 -25.71
C ALA A 57 -2.07 -12.92 -24.25
N TRP A 58 -1.36 -11.87 -23.83
CA TRP A 58 -0.92 -11.67 -22.45
C TRP A 58 -2.11 -11.48 -21.51
N LEU A 59 -3.09 -10.67 -21.88
CA LEU A 59 -4.29 -10.44 -21.07
C LEU A 59 -5.12 -11.72 -20.90
N ALA A 60 -5.28 -12.52 -21.97
CA ALA A 60 -5.95 -13.81 -21.88
C ALA A 60 -5.21 -14.77 -20.93
N MET A 61 -3.89 -14.85 -21.02
CA MET A 61 -3.06 -15.62 -20.10
C MET A 61 -3.21 -15.13 -18.65
N LEU A 62 -3.19 -13.81 -18.41
CA LEU A 62 -3.41 -13.23 -17.08
C LEU A 62 -4.78 -13.56 -16.53
N ASN A 63 -5.85 -13.46 -17.36
CA ASN A 63 -7.23 -13.68 -16.94
C ASN A 63 -7.56 -15.15 -16.66
N ASP A 64 -7.06 -16.07 -17.47
CA ASP A 64 -7.58 -17.44 -17.52
C ASP A 64 -6.49 -18.53 -17.43
N GLY A 65 -5.21 -18.18 -17.63
CA GLY A 65 -4.11 -19.15 -17.74
C GLY A 65 -3.88 -19.95 -16.46
N LYS A 66 -3.79 -21.26 -16.59
CA LYS A 66 -3.30 -22.17 -15.53
C LYS A 66 -1.78 -22.09 -15.42
N ARG A 67 -1.21 -22.63 -14.33
CA ARG A 67 0.23 -22.58 -14.08
C ARG A 67 1.07 -23.03 -15.29
N ASP A 68 0.73 -24.17 -15.89
CA ASP A 68 1.48 -24.71 -17.02
C ASP A 68 1.32 -23.86 -18.28
N GLU A 69 0.13 -23.27 -18.48
CA GLU A 69 -0.14 -22.36 -19.59
C GLU A 69 0.62 -21.03 -19.43
N ILE A 70 0.74 -20.52 -18.20
CA ILE A 70 1.58 -19.34 -17.87
C ILE A 70 3.03 -19.63 -18.19
N LEU A 71 3.56 -20.79 -17.81
CA LEU A 71 4.93 -21.19 -18.08
C LEU A 71 5.18 -21.34 -19.61
N ALA A 72 4.27 -22.03 -20.31
CA ALA A 72 4.37 -22.20 -21.76
C ALA A 72 4.27 -20.86 -22.51
N PHE A 73 3.39 -19.94 -22.06
CA PHE A 73 3.29 -18.59 -22.60
C PHE A 73 4.62 -17.83 -22.45
N ARG A 74 5.23 -17.89 -21.26
CA ARG A 74 6.50 -17.21 -20.99
C ARG A 74 7.61 -17.66 -21.93
N GLU A 75 7.73 -18.97 -22.13
CA GLU A 75 8.76 -19.53 -23.02
C GLU A 75 8.56 -19.12 -24.48
N ARG A 76 7.33 -19.08 -24.95
CA ARG A 76 7.00 -18.81 -26.34
C ARG A 76 6.96 -17.30 -26.66
N GLU A 77 6.36 -16.48 -25.77
CA GLU A 77 5.96 -15.13 -26.09
C GLU A 77 6.84 -14.05 -25.43
N ILE A 78 7.63 -14.38 -24.40
CA ILE A 78 8.39 -13.40 -23.63
C ILE A 78 9.89 -13.52 -23.94
N SER A 79 10.56 -12.38 -24.05
CA SER A 79 12.02 -12.34 -24.26
C SER A 79 12.78 -12.94 -23.09
N GLU A 80 13.95 -13.51 -23.35
CA GLU A 80 14.77 -14.15 -22.31
C GLU A 80 15.13 -13.18 -21.18
N GLU A 81 15.41 -11.91 -21.51
CA GLU A 81 15.78 -10.91 -20.53
C GLU A 81 14.61 -10.58 -19.58
N LEU A 82 13.39 -10.39 -20.12
CA LEU A 82 12.22 -10.12 -19.29
C LEU A 82 11.86 -11.32 -18.41
N ARG A 83 12.02 -12.56 -18.90
CA ARG A 83 11.70 -13.78 -18.15
C ARG A 83 12.46 -13.91 -16.83
N LYS A 84 13.70 -13.41 -16.74
CA LYS A 84 14.53 -13.45 -15.53
C LYS A 84 13.89 -12.71 -14.35
N ASN A 85 13.02 -11.74 -14.62
CA ASN A 85 12.44 -10.84 -13.61
C ASN A 85 10.92 -11.02 -13.42
N LEU A 86 10.32 -12.05 -14.01
CA LEU A 86 8.89 -12.28 -13.87
C LEU A 86 8.53 -12.89 -12.50
N PRO A 87 7.39 -12.52 -11.92
CA PRO A 87 6.89 -13.10 -10.68
C PRO A 87 6.59 -14.60 -10.86
N ASP A 88 6.59 -15.38 -9.77
CA ASP A 88 6.20 -16.79 -9.84
C ASP A 88 4.76 -16.93 -10.41
N PRO A 89 4.45 -17.98 -11.22
CA PRO A 89 3.10 -18.21 -11.72
C PRO A 89 2.01 -18.25 -10.62
N ASP A 90 2.34 -18.72 -9.41
CA ASP A 90 1.41 -18.71 -8.29
C ASP A 90 1.09 -17.29 -7.79
N GLU A 91 2.03 -16.34 -7.95
CA GLU A 91 1.76 -14.92 -7.66
C GLU A 91 0.78 -14.32 -8.68
N ILE A 92 0.91 -14.67 -9.97
CA ILE A 92 -0.06 -14.28 -11.00
C ILE A 92 -1.44 -14.83 -10.69
N THR A 93 -1.52 -16.09 -10.28
CA THR A 93 -2.80 -16.72 -9.90
C THR A 93 -3.42 -16.04 -8.68
N ARG A 94 -2.62 -15.68 -7.67
CA ARG A 94 -3.07 -14.89 -6.51
C ARG A 94 -3.56 -13.51 -6.93
N PHE A 95 -2.81 -12.81 -7.77
CA PHE A 95 -3.19 -11.50 -8.28
C PHE A 95 -4.51 -11.54 -9.06
N ARG A 96 -4.68 -12.53 -9.93
CA ARG A 96 -5.96 -12.76 -10.61
C ARG A 96 -7.11 -13.05 -9.64
N ALA A 97 -6.90 -13.90 -8.64
CA ALA A 97 -7.94 -14.19 -7.64
C ALA A 97 -8.33 -12.95 -6.82
N MET A 98 -7.43 -11.99 -6.65
CA MET A 98 -7.72 -10.70 -6.01
C MET A 98 -8.50 -9.75 -6.93
N THR A 99 -8.21 -9.72 -8.22
CA THR A 99 -8.74 -8.73 -9.16
C THR A 99 -9.93 -9.23 -9.99
N GLY A 100 -10.18 -10.55 -9.99
CA GLY A 100 -11.10 -11.20 -10.91
C GLY A 100 -10.59 -11.23 -12.37
N GLY A 101 -9.36 -10.76 -12.62
CA GLY A 101 -8.84 -10.44 -13.93
C GLY A 101 -9.22 -9.03 -14.39
N PHE A 102 -9.05 -8.74 -15.67
CA PHE A 102 -9.24 -7.40 -16.22
C PHE A 102 -10.02 -7.42 -17.53
N ASP A 103 -10.87 -6.42 -17.73
CA ASP A 103 -11.52 -6.12 -18.99
C ASP A 103 -10.91 -4.90 -19.62
N VAL A 104 -10.78 -4.91 -20.97
CA VAL A 104 -10.30 -3.77 -21.75
C VAL A 104 -11.32 -2.64 -21.70
N VAL A 105 -10.86 -1.45 -21.33
CA VAL A 105 -11.68 -0.23 -21.33
C VAL A 105 -11.42 0.59 -22.57
N ARG A 106 -10.15 0.86 -22.88
CA ARG A 106 -9.76 1.73 -24.01
C ARG A 106 -8.30 1.52 -24.40
N VAL A 107 -8.02 1.47 -25.69
CA VAL A 107 -6.65 1.62 -26.21
C VAL A 107 -6.31 3.11 -26.21
N GLU A 108 -5.20 3.49 -25.56
CA GLU A 108 -4.75 4.88 -25.47
C GLU A 108 -3.72 5.24 -26.56
N ASP A 109 -2.84 4.29 -26.85
CA ASP A 109 -1.77 4.48 -27.82
C ASP A 109 -1.38 3.14 -28.44
N LYS A 110 -1.00 3.17 -29.73
CA LYS A 110 -0.68 1.97 -30.50
C LYS A 110 0.34 2.27 -31.60
N THR A 111 1.41 1.51 -31.58
CA THR A 111 2.41 1.43 -32.66
C THR A 111 2.69 -0.05 -32.97
N PRO A 112 3.41 -0.40 -34.02
CA PRO A 112 3.75 -1.80 -34.32
C PRO A 112 4.45 -2.51 -33.15
N THR A 113 5.30 -1.80 -32.39
CA THR A 113 6.14 -2.38 -31.33
C THR A 113 5.68 -2.02 -29.90
N ARG A 114 4.65 -1.19 -29.74
CA ARG A 114 4.17 -0.76 -28.42
C ARG A 114 2.67 -0.54 -28.43
N THR A 115 1.99 -0.98 -27.36
CA THR A 115 0.59 -0.62 -27.11
C THR A 115 0.41 -0.18 -25.65
N SER A 116 -0.48 0.80 -25.43
CA SER A 116 -0.92 1.26 -24.12
C SER A 116 -2.44 1.14 -24.03
N VAL A 117 -2.91 0.41 -23.02
CA VAL A 117 -4.32 0.05 -22.89
C VAL A 117 -4.79 0.31 -21.46
N LEU A 118 -5.93 0.98 -21.29
CA LEU A 118 -6.63 1.02 -20.01
C LEU A 118 -7.46 -0.24 -19.85
N VAL A 119 -7.30 -0.86 -18.69
CA VAL A 119 -8.07 -2.04 -18.26
C VAL A 119 -8.73 -1.75 -16.92
N LYS A 120 -9.85 -2.41 -16.64
CA LYS A 120 -10.58 -2.33 -15.36
C LYS A 120 -10.60 -3.70 -14.70
N GLU A 121 -10.39 -3.74 -13.39
CA GLU A 121 -10.61 -4.95 -12.60
C GLU A 121 -12.06 -5.43 -12.73
N ARG A 122 -12.27 -6.75 -12.87
CA ARG A 122 -13.59 -7.36 -12.90
C ARG A 122 -14.27 -7.37 -11.53
N ASP A 123 -13.49 -7.60 -10.49
CA ASP A 123 -13.97 -7.67 -9.09
C ASP A 123 -13.79 -6.35 -8.32
N GLY A 124 -13.47 -5.26 -9.01
CA GLY A 124 -13.24 -3.96 -8.39
C GLY A 124 -13.49 -2.77 -9.32
N ASP A 125 -13.23 -1.59 -8.81
CA ASP A 125 -13.35 -0.34 -9.58
C ASP A 125 -12.00 0.18 -10.09
N GLN A 126 -10.91 -0.52 -9.76
CA GLN A 126 -9.56 -0.06 -10.10
C GLN A 126 -9.34 -0.09 -11.61
N ILE A 127 -8.97 1.06 -12.14
CA ILE A 127 -8.45 1.19 -13.51
C ILE A 127 -6.93 1.05 -13.48
N ALA A 128 -6.40 0.32 -14.42
CA ALA A 128 -4.96 0.20 -14.61
C ALA A 128 -4.56 0.50 -16.06
N ARG A 129 -3.35 0.99 -16.24
CA ARG A 129 -2.72 1.10 -17.56
C ARG A 129 -1.78 -0.07 -17.75
N VAL A 130 -1.93 -0.75 -18.87
CA VAL A 130 -1.02 -1.80 -19.33
C VAL A 130 -0.25 -1.28 -20.53
N VAL A 131 1.07 -1.30 -20.45
CA VAL A 131 1.97 -1.01 -21.57
C VAL A 131 2.68 -2.30 -21.94
N VAL A 132 2.55 -2.71 -23.20
CA VAL A 132 3.28 -3.86 -23.77
C VAL A 132 4.21 -3.36 -24.86
N GLU A 133 5.48 -3.73 -24.78
CA GLU A 133 6.49 -3.49 -25.82
C GLU A 133 7.01 -4.83 -26.34
N VAL A 134 7.30 -4.89 -27.65
CA VAL A 134 7.78 -6.11 -28.31
C VAL A 134 9.03 -5.85 -29.12
N GLU A 135 9.78 -6.90 -29.45
CA GLU A 135 10.89 -6.86 -30.38
C GLU A 135 10.43 -6.30 -31.75
N ALA A 136 11.26 -5.47 -32.37
CA ALA A 136 10.97 -4.93 -33.70
C ALA A 136 11.03 -6.00 -34.81
N ALA A 137 11.85 -7.03 -34.63
CA ALA A 137 12.02 -8.14 -35.57
C ALA A 137 11.31 -9.42 -35.09
N PRO A 138 10.87 -10.29 -36.00
CA PRO A 138 10.35 -11.61 -35.62
C PRO A 138 11.32 -12.38 -34.70
N PRO A 139 10.82 -13.13 -33.70
CA PRO A 139 9.42 -13.50 -33.49
C PRO A 139 8.58 -12.48 -32.70
N HIS A 140 9.03 -11.24 -32.51
CA HIS A 140 8.34 -10.15 -31.83
C HIS A 140 7.93 -10.54 -30.40
N ARG A 141 8.86 -11.04 -29.62
CA ARG A 141 8.61 -11.39 -28.21
C ARG A 141 8.37 -10.15 -27.37
N ILE A 142 7.58 -10.30 -26.36
CA ILE A 142 7.33 -9.24 -25.38
C ILE A 142 8.62 -8.93 -24.62
N THR A 143 9.07 -7.70 -24.70
CA THR A 143 10.27 -7.18 -24.01
C THR A 143 9.94 -6.40 -22.75
N LYS A 144 8.69 -5.93 -22.64
CA LYS A 144 8.20 -5.21 -21.47
C LYS A 144 6.70 -5.41 -21.29
N VAL A 145 6.31 -5.61 -20.03
CA VAL A 145 4.93 -5.46 -19.57
C VAL A 145 4.98 -4.56 -18.33
N ASP A 146 4.25 -3.47 -18.39
CA ASP A 146 4.08 -2.55 -17.28
C ASP A 146 2.59 -2.41 -16.96
N LEU A 147 2.16 -2.92 -15.81
CA LEU A 147 0.79 -2.84 -15.32
C LEU A 147 0.78 -1.92 -14.10
N ARG A 148 0.15 -0.76 -14.21
CA ARG A 148 0.09 0.23 -13.14
C ARG A 148 -1.34 0.69 -12.89
N ALA A 149 -1.75 0.69 -11.62
CA ALA A 149 -2.97 1.37 -11.21
C ALA A 149 -2.88 2.87 -11.58
N VAL A 150 -3.97 3.38 -12.12
CA VAL A 150 -4.10 4.81 -12.47
C VAL A 150 -5.42 5.34 -11.89
N ALA A 151 -5.47 6.65 -11.66
CA ALA A 151 -6.74 7.30 -11.36
C ALA A 151 -7.72 7.05 -12.51
N ALA A 152 -8.98 6.76 -12.18
CA ALA A 152 -10.00 6.56 -13.19
C ALA A 152 -10.17 7.83 -14.03
N PRO A 153 -9.98 7.77 -15.36
CA PRO A 153 -10.30 8.89 -16.22
C PRO A 153 -11.77 9.29 -16.07
N GLU A 154 -12.07 10.54 -16.42
CA GLU A 154 -13.45 11.07 -16.36
C GLU A 154 -14.44 10.14 -17.07
N GLY A 155 -15.54 9.83 -16.39
CA GLY A 155 -16.59 8.93 -16.88
C GLY A 155 -16.30 7.42 -16.78
N LEU A 156 -15.12 6.99 -16.33
CA LEU A 156 -14.77 5.57 -16.19
C LEU A 156 -14.77 5.09 -14.74
N GLY A 157 -14.73 5.99 -13.77
CA GLY A 157 -14.89 5.67 -12.36
C GLY A 157 -16.35 5.43 -11.96
N PRO A 158 -16.60 4.87 -10.77
CA PRO A 158 -17.94 4.75 -10.23
C PRO A 158 -18.56 6.13 -10.03
N ALA A 159 -19.87 6.24 -10.29
CA ALA A 159 -20.61 7.47 -9.99
C ALA A 159 -20.65 7.71 -8.48
N ARG A 160 -20.57 8.98 -8.06
CA ARG A 160 -20.91 9.37 -6.70
C ARG A 160 -22.40 9.23 -6.49
N LEU A 161 -22.76 8.75 -5.33
CA LEU A 161 -24.14 8.46 -4.94
C LEU A 161 -24.62 9.47 -3.87
N SER A 162 -25.91 9.47 -3.58
CA SER A 162 -26.39 10.07 -2.33
C SER A 162 -25.76 9.31 -1.14
N GLU A 163 -25.66 9.96 0.02
CA GLU A 163 -25.14 9.31 1.23
C GLU A 163 -25.92 8.03 1.56
N ALA A 164 -27.25 8.07 1.50
CA ALA A 164 -28.11 6.91 1.76
C ALA A 164 -27.84 5.75 0.77
N ASP A 165 -27.74 6.07 -0.53
CA ASP A 165 -27.49 5.07 -1.56
C ASP A 165 -26.06 4.49 -1.47
N ALA A 166 -25.07 5.34 -1.14
CA ALA A 166 -23.69 4.89 -0.93
C ALA A 166 -23.58 3.92 0.25
N LEU A 167 -24.27 4.22 1.38
CA LEU A 167 -24.29 3.33 2.55
C LEU A 167 -25.08 2.03 2.28
N ALA A 168 -26.15 2.09 1.48
CA ALA A 168 -26.88 0.90 1.05
C ALA A 168 -26.02 0.02 0.14
N ALA A 169 -25.32 0.63 -0.83
CA ALA A 169 -24.36 -0.06 -1.70
C ALA A 169 -23.22 -0.71 -0.90
N LEU A 170 -22.72 -0.01 0.13
CA LEU A 170 -21.69 -0.56 1.02
C LEU A 170 -22.18 -1.81 1.76
N ARG A 171 -23.42 -1.82 2.28
CA ARG A 171 -23.99 -3.03 2.91
C ARG A 171 -24.01 -4.21 1.95
N ALA A 172 -24.51 -3.99 0.74
CA ALA A 172 -24.55 -5.03 -0.28
C ALA A 172 -23.15 -5.55 -0.63
N GLU A 173 -22.16 -4.67 -0.72
CA GLU A 173 -20.77 -5.09 -1.00
C GLU A 173 -20.15 -5.85 0.19
N LEU A 174 -20.42 -5.43 1.44
CA LEU A 174 -20.00 -6.15 2.65
C LEU A 174 -20.59 -7.55 2.71
N ASP A 175 -21.89 -7.70 2.40
CA ASP A 175 -22.58 -8.99 2.37
C ASP A 175 -22.01 -9.90 1.27
N LYS A 176 -21.80 -9.35 0.07
CA LYS A 176 -21.16 -10.04 -1.05
C LYS A 176 -19.74 -10.49 -0.75
N ALA A 177 -18.92 -9.60 -0.21
CA ALA A 177 -17.53 -9.89 0.12
C ALA A 177 -17.41 -10.92 1.25
N ALA A 178 -18.27 -10.85 2.27
CA ALA A 178 -18.31 -11.81 3.36
C ALA A 178 -18.80 -13.19 2.90
N ALA A 179 -19.84 -13.26 2.07
CA ALA A 179 -20.34 -14.51 1.50
C ALA A 179 -19.30 -15.21 0.61
N ALA A 180 -18.45 -14.43 -0.07
CA ALA A 180 -17.33 -14.92 -0.87
C ALA A 180 -16.05 -15.18 -0.05
N ASP A 181 -16.10 -15.10 1.27
CA ASP A 181 -14.95 -15.23 2.19
C ASP A 181 -13.76 -14.32 1.84
N ARG A 182 -14.08 -13.11 1.32
CA ARG A 182 -13.10 -12.06 0.94
C ARG A 182 -13.04 -10.90 1.95
N PHE A 183 -14.00 -10.83 2.88
CA PHE A 183 -14.02 -9.86 3.97
C PHE A 183 -14.48 -10.51 5.27
N SER A 184 -13.70 -10.31 6.31
CA SER A 184 -14.05 -10.60 7.70
C SER A 184 -13.47 -9.46 8.54
N GLY A 185 -14.34 -8.62 9.12
CA GLY A 185 -13.89 -7.39 9.76
C GLY A 185 -15.01 -6.46 10.16
N ALA A 186 -14.65 -5.21 10.41
CA ALA A 186 -15.56 -4.14 10.77
C ALA A 186 -15.31 -2.87 9.95
N VAL A 187 -16.37 -2.06 9.79
CA VAL A 187 -16.36 -0.78 9.12
C VAL A 187 -17.04 0.26 10.00
N ALA A 188 -16.46 1.46 10.08
CA ALA A 188 -17.14 2.63 10.62
C ALA A 188 -16.92 3.83 9.68
N ILE A 189 -17.98 4.62 9.48
CA ILE A 189 -17.93 5.86 8.72
C ILE A 189 -18.50 6.98 9.62
N ALA A 190 -17.76 8.07 9.71
CA ALA A 190 -18.24 9.28 10.34
C ALA A 190 -18.32 10.41 9.32
N LYS A 191 -19.28 11.31 9.51
CA LYS A 191 -19.40 12.59 8.79
C LYS A 191 -19.24 13.72 9.80
N GLN A 192 -18.27 14.61 9.56
CA GLN A 192 -17.95 15.70 10.48
C GLN A 192 -17.81 15.24 11.95
N GLY A 193 -17.15 14.09 12.14
CA GLY A 193 -16.89 13.49 13.45
C GLY A 193 -18.02 12.65 14.04
N VAL A 194 -19.24 12.69 13.48
CA VAL A 194 -20.40 11.90 13.95
C VAL A 194 -20.47 10.58 13.17
N VAL A 195 -20.50 9.46 13.89
CA VAL A 195 -20.63 8.12 13.28
C VAL A 195 -22.02 7.98 12.65
N ILE A 196 -22.06 7.78 11.33
CA ILE A 196 -23.26 7.59 10.52
C ILE A 196 -23.48 6.14 10.06
N PHE A 197 -22.40 5.33 10.08
CA PHE A 197 -22.44 3.93 9.71
C PHE A 197 -21.44 3.14 10.56
N LYS A 198 -21.84 1.96 11.02
CA LYS A 198 -20.95 1.01 11.69
C LYS A 198 -21.53 -0.39 11.58
N GLU A 199 -20.79 -1.31 10.96
CA GLU A 199 -21.18 -2.71 10.80
C GLU A 199 -19.97 -3.64 10.82
N ALA A 200 -20.20 -4.93 11.05
CA ALA A 200 -19.18 -5.97 11.02
C ALA A 200 -19.69 -7.21 10.29
N ARG A 201 -18.79 -7.96 9.69
CA ARG A 201 -19.06 -9.23 9.00
C ARG A 201 -17.96 -10.24 9.30
N GLY A 202 -18.28 -11.52 9.10
CA GLY A 202 -17.35 -12.62 9.29
C GLY A 202 -17.03 -12.93 10.75
N MET A 203 -15.98 -13.72 10.97
CA MET A 203 -15.64 -14.31 12.26
C MET A 203 -14.37 -13.71 12.85
N ALA A 204 -14.43 -13.27 14.10
CA ALA A 204 -13.27 -12.91 14.89
C ALA A 204 -12.44 -14.15 15.27
N ASP A 205 -13.12 -15.26 15.52
CA ASP A 205 -12.54 -16.58 15.73
C ASP A 205 -13.38 -17.61 14.96
N ARG A 206 -12.78 -18.24 13.93
CA ARG A 206 -13.45 -19.22 13.06
C ARG A 206 -13.71 -20.55 13.78
N ASP A 207 -12.75 -20.97 14.62
CA ASP A 207 -12.83 -22.24 15.32
C ASP A 207 -13.86 -22.19 16.45
N ALA A 208 -13.84 -21.11 17.23
CA ALA A 208 -14.82 -20.88 18.28
C ALA A 208 -16.14 -20.31 17.78
N LYS A 209 -16.27 -20.03 16.47
CA LYS A 209 -17.46 -19.42 15.82
C LYS A 209 -17.88 -18.08 16.46
N VAL A 210 -16.91 -17.28 16.88
CA VAL A 210 -17.16 -15.95 17.44
C VAL A 210 -17.24 -14.95 16.28
N ALA A 211 -18.37 -14.28 16.14
CA ALA A 211 -18.56 -13.26 15.10
C ALA A 211 -17.77 -11.96 15.39
N ASN A 212 -17.35 -11.27 14.33
CA ASN A 212 -16.85 -9.91 14.47
C ASN A 212 -17.94 -8.94 14.92
N THR A 213 -17.57 -7.95 15.68
CA THR A 213 -18.39 -6.80 16.07
C THR A 213 -17.62 -5.50 15.79
N VAL A 214 -18.28 -4.36 15.91
CA VAL A 214 -17.64 -3.05 15.75
C VAL A 214 -16.65 -2.73 16.89
N ASP A 215 -16.75 -3.46 18.01
CA ASP A 215 -15.86 -3.33 19.16
C ASP A 215 -14.73 -4.37 19.14
N THR A 216 -14.72 -5.26 18.16
CA THR A 216 -13.65 -6.24 17.97
C THR A 216 -12.33 -5.52 17.72
N ARG A 217 -11.26 -6.00 18.37
CA ARG A 217 -9.91 -5.45 18.26
C ARG A 217 -9.15 -6.15 17.15
N PHE A 218 -8.79 -5.40 16.13
CA PHE A 218 -8.03 -5.87 14.99
C PHE A 218 -6.60 -5.37 15.04
N ARG A 219 -5.67 -6.15 14.50
CA ARG A 219 -4.30 -5.68 14.25
C ARG A 219 -4.31 -4.60 13.17
N ILE A 220 -3.63 -3.49 13.44
CA ILE A 220 -3.66 -2.30 12.56
C ILE A 220 -2.44 -2.16 11.66
N GLY A 221 -1.39 -2.97 11.85
CA GLY A 221 -0.20 -2.91 11.02
C GLY A 221 0.39 -1.50 10.92
N SER A 222 0.76 -1.11 9.71
CA SER A 222 1.41 0.18 9.43
C SER A 222 0.58 1.42 9.76
N MET A 223 -0.73 1.30 10.04
CA MET A 223 -1.54 2.42 10.51
C MET A 223 -0.98 3.04 11.80
N ASN A 224 -0.23 2.25 12.60
CA ASN A 224 0.48 2.73 13.78
C ASN A 224 1.49 3.86 13.48
N LYS A 225 1.95 4.00 12.23
CA LYS A 225 2.82 5.10 11.81
C LYS A 225 2.17 6.47 12.01
N MET A 226 0.84 6.55 11.91
CA MET A 226 0.10 7.79 12.20
C MET A 226 0.25 8.20 13.67
N PHE A 227 0.22 7.23 14.60
CA PHE A 227 0.44 7.50 16.03
C PHE A 227 1.89 7.90 16.30
N THR A 228 2.85 7.23 15.67
CA THR A 228 4.28 7.57 15.79
C THR A 228 4.56 8.99 15.30
N ALA A 229 4.06 9.35 14.12
CA ALA A 229 4.23 10.68 13.58
C ALA A 229 3.55 11.76 14.46
N THR A 230 2.36 11.47 14.99
CA THR A 230 1.68 12.35 15.95
C THR A 230 2.52 12.55 17.21
N ALA A 231 3.09 11.46 17.79
CA ALA A 231 3.98 11.56 18.95
C ALA A 231 5.23 12.39 18.69
N VAL A 232 5.84 12.22 17.50
CA VAL A 232 7.00 13.02 17.07
C VAL A 232 6.62 14.49 16.95
N LEU A 233 5.50 14.83 16.31
CA LEU A 233 5.07 16.23 16.16
C LEU A 233 4.64 16.87 17.48
N GLN A 234 4.16 16.08 18.46
CA GLN A 234 3.99 16.59 19.83
C GLN A 234 5.31 17.03 20.48
N LEU A 235 6.41 16.32 20.18
CA LEU A 235 7.75 16.74 20.65
C LEU A 235 8.24 18.00 19.91
N VAL A 236 7.93 18.10 18.63
CA VAL A 236 8.23 19.32 17.82
C VAL A 236 7.43 20.50 18.37
N GLN A 237 6.14 20.34 18.59
CA GLN A 237 5.27 21.39 19.15
C GLN A 237 5.74 21.85 20.55
N ALA A 238 6.29 20.92 21.33
CA ALA A 238 6.85 21.22 22.66
C ALA A 238 8.30 21.80 22.62
N GLY A 239 8.85 22.03 21.42
CA GLY A 239 10.23 22.52 21.25
C GLY A 239 11.32 21.54 21.69
N LYS A 240 11.00 20.25 21.84
CA LYS A 240 11.91 19.19 22.31
C LYS A 240 12.61 18.44 21.18
N LEU A 241 12.19 18.67 19.94
CA LEU A 241 12.70 18.03 18.72
C LEU A 241 12.62 19.01 17.56
N ALA A 242 13.70 19.15 16.78
CA ALA A 242 13.66 19.81 15.48
C ALA A 242 13.65 18.75 14.37
N LEU A 243 12.83 18.98 13.33
CA LEU A 243 12.62 18.00 12.25
C LEU A 243 13.85 17.85 11.34
N ASP A 244 14.64 18.91 11.20
CA ASP A 244 15.80 19.05 10.31
C ASP A 244 17.14 18.75 10.98
N GLN A 245 17.15 18.57 12.32
CA GLN A 245 18.38 18.23 13.01
C GLN A 245 18.77 16.76 12.76
N PRO A 246 20.08 16.46 12.60
CA PRO A 246 20.59 15.10 12.52
C PRO A 246 20.20 14.27 13.74
N ILE A 247 19.74 13.02 13.52
CA ILE A 247 19.31 12.14 14.62
C ILE A 247 20.43 11.85 15.62
N GLY A 248 21.69 11.93 15.23
CA GLY A 248 22.85 11.78 16.09
C GLY A 248 22.97 12.82 17.21
N LYS A 249 22.24 13.93 17.13
CA LYS A 249 22.11 14.89 18.23
C LYS A 249 21.30 14.35 19.40
N ILE A 250 20.41 13.40 19.13
CA ILE A 250 19.53 12.73 20.12
C ILE A 250 20.04 11.33 20.41
N LEU A 251 20.32 10.57 19.35
CA LEU A 251 20.84 9.20 19.42
C LEU A 251 22.37 9.22 19.43
N THR A 252 22.95 9.79 20.49
CA THR A 252 24.40 10.01 20.62
C THR A 252 25.24 8.73 20.65
N ASP A 253 24.62 7.59 20.91
CA ASP A 253 25.19 6.25 20.94
C ASP A 253 24.82 5.38 19.73
N TYR A 254 24.19 5.98 18.68
CA TYR A 254 23.81 5.23 17.48
C TYR A 254 25.04 4.61 16.80
N PRO A 255 25.01 3.30 16.44
CA PRO A 255 26.22 2.58 15.99
C PRO A 255 26.88 3.16 14.74
N ASN A 256 26.09 3.51 13.72
CA ASN A 256 26.60 4.13 12.49
C ASN A 256 26.58 5.66 12.60
N ARG A 257 27.73 6.25 12.97
CA ARG A 257 27.89 7.71 13.14
C ARG A 257 27.68 8.49 11.84
N ALA A 258 28.10 7.93 10.71
CA ALA A 258 27.94 8.57 9.39
C ALA A 258 26.46 8.72 9.04
N LEU A 259 25.65 7.65 9.22
CA LEU A 259 24.21 7.70 9.07
C LEU A 259 23.58 8.71 10.04
N ALA A 260 23.93 8.64 11.32
CA ALA A 260 23.33 9.48 12.36
C ALA A 260 23.63 10.99 12.17
N SER A 261 24.72 11.34 11.49
CA SER A 261 25.09 12.73 11.18
C SER A 261 24.32 13.33 9.99
N LYS A 262 23.70 12.50 9.13
CA LYS A 262 23.03 12.93 7.90
C LYS A 262 21.50 12.80 7.98
N VAL A 263 21.00 11.73 8.59
CA VAL A 263 19.57 11.44 8.66
C VAL A 263 18.88 12.34 9.68
N THR A 264 17.71 12.87 9.34
CA THR A 264 16.88 13.73 10.19
C THR A 264 15.54 13.10 10.48
N ALA A 265 14.80 13.62 11.47
CA ALA A 265 13.42 13.17 11.73
C ALA A 265 12.51 13.39 10.51
N HIS A 266 12.71 14.48 9.75
CA HIS A 266 12.01 14.71 8.49
C HIS A 266 12.24 13.56 7.49
N HIS A 267 13.48 13.16 7.28
CA HIS A 267 13.82 12.06 6.38
C HIS A 267 13.17 10.73 6.79
N LEU A 268 13.12 10.45 8.10
CA LEU A 268 12.48 9.24 8.62
C LEU A 268 10.96 9.26 8.46
N LEU A 269 10.32 10.41 8.78
CA LEU A 269 8.87 10.61 8.66
C LEU A 269 8.38 10.55 7.22
N THR A 270 9.22 10.87 6.25
CA THR A 270 8.89 10.89 4.81
C THR A 270 9.38 9.68 4.04
N HIS A 271 10.00 8.70 4.71
CA HIS A 271 10.61 7.55 4.05
C HIS A 271 11.70 7.91 3.02
N THR A 272 12.45 8.99 3.27
CA THR A 272 13.55 9.43 2.41
C THR A 272 14.92 9.28 3.09
N GLY A 273 14.99 8.54 4.20
CA GLY A 273 16.18 8.46 5.04
C GLY A 273 17.28 7.53 4.55
N GLY A 274 17.03 6.68 3.55
CA GLY A 274 18.01 5.71 3.08
C GLY A 274 18.40 4.64 4.09
N THR A 275 17.57 4.40 5.11
CA THR A 275 17.88 3.53 6.26
C THR A 275 17.63 2.04 6.01
N GLY A 276 17.15 1.67 4.81
CA GLY A 276 16.73 0.31 4.50
C GLY A 276 15.48 -0.13 5.26
N ASP A 277 15.11 -1.41 5.15
CA ASP A 277 13.95 -1.98 5.85
C ASP A 277 14.37 -3.10 6.82
N ILE A 278 13.42 -3.54 7.65
CA ILE A 278 13.64 -4.61 8.63
C ILE A 278 13.31 -5.99 8.07
N PHE A 279 12.32 -6.09 7.16
CA PHE A 279 11.84 -7.37 6.67
C PHE A 279 12.85 -8.06 5.74
N GLY A 280 12.96 -9.36 5.89
CA GLY A 280 13.87 -10.22 5.15
C GLY A 280 14.41 -11.36 5.99
N PRO A 281 15.37 -12.16 5.48
CA PRO A 281 15.88 -13.35 6.16
C PRO A 281 16.42 -13.10 7.57
N GLU A 282 17.04 -11.94 7.80
CA GLU A 282 17.59 -11.55 9.10
C GLU A 282 16.48 -11.29 10.14
N PHE A 283 15.38 -10.67 9.71
CA PHE A 283 14.19 -10.51 10.56
C PHE A 283 13.60 -11.86 10.93
N GLU A 284 13.40 -12.74 9.96
CA GLU A 284 12.82 -14.07 10.19
C GLU A 284 13.68 -14.91 11.16
N ALA A 285 14.99 -14.81 11.06
CA ALA A 285 15.92 -15.52 11.93
C ALA A 285 15.86 -15.04 13.40
N HIS A 286 15.60 -13.74 13.63
CA HIS A 286 15.68 -13.11 14.95
C HIS A 286 14.32 -12.60 15.48
N ARG A 287 13.24 -12.78 14.75
CA ARG A 287 11.91 -12.21 15.02
C ARG A 287 11.45 -12.37 16.48
N LEU A 288 11.68 -13.53 17.10
CA LEU A 288 11.27 -13.82 18.47
C LEU A 288 12.25 -13.27 19.53
N GLU A 289 13.40 -12.76 19.12
CA GLU A 289 14.39 -12.13 20.00
C GLU A 289 14.20 -10.60 20.07
N LEU A 290 13.53 -10.01 19.07
CA LEU A 290 13.29 -8.57 18.95
C LEU A 290 12.14 -8.12 19.87
N LYS A 291 12.43 -7.85 21.15
CA LYS A 291 11.43 -7.52 22.19
C LYS A 291 11.26 -6.02 22.39
N THR A 292 12.28 -5.24 22.14
CA THR A 292 12.33 -3.78 22.33
C THR A 292 12.78 -3.06 21.07
N LEU A 293 12.50 -1.77 20.95
CA LEU A 293 13.00 -0.96 19.83
C LEU A 293 14.55 -0.93 19.80
N ALA A 294 15.19 -1.03 20.97
CA ALA A 294 16.64 -1.09 21.07
C ALA A 294 17.22 -2.38 20.45
N ASP A 295 16.51 -3.51 20.51
CA ASP A 295 16.95 -4.76 19.88
C ASP A 295 17.05 -4.62 18.37
N TYR A 296 16.13 -3.90 17.74
CA TYR A 296 16.19 -3.58 16.33
C TYR A 296 17.38 -2.67 16.00
N VAL A 297 17.69 -1.68 16.84
CA VAL A 297 18.88 -0.84 16.65
C VAL A 297 20.15 -1.67 16.80
N LYS A 298 20.22 -2.60 17.75
CA LYS A 298 21.34 -3.51 17.92
C LYS A 298 21.56 -4.37 16.67
N LEU A 299 20.48 -4.88 16.07
CA LEU A 299 20.55 -5.73 14.88
C LEU A 299 20.89 -4.95 13.62
N TYR A 300 20.20 -3.83 13.38
CA TYR A 300 20.25 -3.09 12.10
C TYR A 300 21.08 -1.81 12.12
N GLY A 301 21.41 -1.29 13.28
CA GLY A 301 21.98 0.07 13.44
C GLY A 301 23.40 0.26 12.86
N LYS A 302 24.10 -0.82 12.52
CA LYS A 302 25.43 -0.75 11.87
C LYS A 302 25.36 -0.64 10.36
N ARG A 303 24.18 -0.86 9.74
CA ARG A 303 24.01 -0.83 8.28
C ARG A 303 24.35 0.55 7.72
N ASP A 304 24.91 0.55 6.53
CA ASP A 304 25.15 1.78 5.78
C ASP A 304 23.86 2.31 5.16
N LEU A 305 23.89 3.57 4.73
CA LEU A 305 22.80 4.14 3.96
C LEU A 305 22.67 3.42 2.60
N ALA A 306 21.44 3.04 2.24
CA ALA A 306 21.14 2.50 0.93
C ALA A 306 21.24 3.58 -0.18
N TYR A 307 21.06 4.85 0.20
CA TYR A 307 21.21 6.05 -0.64
C TYR A 307 21.29 7.29 0.25
N GLU A 308 21.75 8.42 -0.32
CA GLU A 308 21.84 9.68 0.42
C GLU A 308 20.45 10.17 0.88
N PRO A 309 20.29 10.59 2.14
CA PRO A 309 19.02 11.08 2.67
C PRO A 309 18.43 12.21 1.82
N GLY A 310 17.14 12.11 1.49
CA GLY A 310 16.44 13.03 0.62
C GLY A 310 16.50 12.70 -0.87
N ALA A 311 17.36 11.78 -1.32
CA ALA A 311 17.57 11.50 -2.74
C ALA A 311 16.36 10.81 -3.42
N ARG A 312 15.64 9.96 -2.71
CA ARG A 312 14.44 9.27 -3.21
C ARG A 312 13.54 8.83 -2.07
N TRP A 313 12.31 8.53 -2.43
CA TRP A 313 11.35 7.86 -1.55
C TRP A 313 11.53 6.35 -1.62
N GLU A 314 11.63 5.70 -0.47
CA GLU A 314 11.64 4.25 -0.34
C GLU A 314 11.07 3.86 1.03
N TYR A 315 9.93 3.16 1.04
CA TYR A 315 9.24 2.83 2.28
C TYR A 315 10.15 2.07 3.26
N SER A 316 10.26 2.57 4.48
CA SER A 316 11.16 2.02 5.49
C SER A 316 10.46 1.85 6.83
N ASN A 317 10.29 0.62 7.27
CA ASN A 317 9.85 0.33 8.63
C ASN A 317 10.97 0.65 9.64
N TYR A 318 12.22 0.45 9.26
CA TYR A 318 13.35 0.78 10.15
C TYR A 318 13.43 2.29 10.43
N GLY A 319 13.11 3.13 9.46
CA GLY A 319 13.02 4.57 9.69
C GLY A 319 12.01 4.94 10.78
N PHE A 320 10.82 4.32 10.75
CA PHE A 320 9.81 4.52 11.79
C PHE A 320 10.17 3.88 13.13
N LEU A 321 10.93 2.79 13.13
CA LEU A 321 11.55 2.25 14.36
C LEU A 321 12.46 3.28 15.03
N LEU A 322 13.32 3.93 14.26
CA LEU A 322 14.21 4.99 14.76
C LEU A 322 13.43 6.18 15.33
N LEU A 323 12.28 6.55 14.72
CA LEU A 323 11.39 7.58 15.30
C LEU A 323 10.87 7.17 16.69
N GLY A 324 10.51 5.91 16.88
CA GLY A 324 10.13 5.39 18.20
C GLY A 324 11.27 5.50 19.21
N VAL A 325 12.48 5.13 18.83
CA VAL A 325 13.68 5.27 19.67
C VAL A 325 13.96 6.75 20.01
N ILE A 326 13.77 7.67 19.07
CA ILE A 326 13.86 9.12 19.30
C ILE A 326 12.81 9.56 20.36
N VAL A 327 11.57 9.10 20.21
CA VAL A 327 10.49 9.37 21.19
C VAL A 327 10.91 8.89 22.58
N GLU A 328 11.39 7.64 22.73
CA GLU A 328 11.88 7.11 24.01
C GLU A 328 13.04 7.93 24.58
N ARG A 329 14.00 8.29 23.74
CA ARG A 329 15.19 9.05 24.16
C ARG A 329 14.83 10.45 24.69
N VAL A 330 13.91 11.14 23.99
CA VAL A 330 13.51 12.51 24.34
C VAL A 330 12.58 12.51 25.56
N THR A 331 11.66 11.55 25.67
CA THR A 331 10.64 11.53 26.72
C THR A 331 11.10 10.79 27.99
N LYS A 332 12.10 9.93 27.89
CA LYS A 332 12.51 8.99 28.97
C LYS A 332 11.39 8.02 29.37
N GLN A 333 10.45 7.77 28.48
CA GLN A 333 9.35 6.83 28.62
C GLN A 333 9.47 5.76 27.53
N SER A 334 8.89 4.56 27.73
CA SER A 334 8.76 3.63 26.62
C SER A 334 7.88 4.24 25.52
N TYR A 335 8.12 3.88 24.27
CA TYR A 335 7.29 4.29 23.14
C TYR A 335 5.81 3.98 23.40
N TYR A 336 5.54 2.80 23.95
CA TYR A 336 4.19 2.32 24.23
C TYR A 336 3.47 3.17 25.28
N ASP A 337 4.14 3.46 26.40
CA ASP A 337 3.59 4.30 27.48
C ASP A 337 3.37 5.74 26.99
N ARG A 338 4.29 6.25 26.16
CA ARG A 338 4.14 7.59 25.58
C ARG A 338 2.94 7.67 24.66
N VAL A 339 2.76 6.71 23.73
CA VAL A 339 1.60 6.68 22.82
C VAL A 339 0.30 6.50 23.60
N ALA A 340 0.29 5.59 24.58
CA ALA A 340 -0.88 5.37 25.44
C ALA A 340 -1.30 6.65 26.18
N ALA A 341 -0.35 7.35 26.81
CA ALA A 341 -0.62 8.53 27.63
C ALA A 341 -0.95 9.78 26.79
N ALA A 342 -0.27 9.97 25.66
CA ALA A 342 -0.31 11.23 24.91
C ALA A 342 -1.26 11.20 23.70
N ILE A 343 -1.69 10.02 23.26
CA ILE A 343 -2.54 9.84 22.07
C ILE A 343 -3.78 9.02 22.44
N VAL A 344 -3.61 7.77 22.84
CA VAL A 344 -4.72 6.82 23.05
C VAL A 344 -5.69 7.33 24.12
N LYS A 345 -5.18 7.67 25.30
CA LYS A 345 -6.00 8.17 26.42
C LYS A 345 -6.67 9.50 26.12
N PRO A 346 -5.98 10.54 25.62
CA PRO A 346 -6.63 11.81 25.26
C PRO A 346 -7.67 11.65 24.15
N ALA A 347 -7.46 10.80 23.17
CA ALA A 347 -8.42 10.54 22.10
C ALA A 347 -9.60 9.66 22.54
N GLY A 348 -9.57 9.05 23.73
CA GLY A 348 -10.62 8.15 24.22
C GLY A 348 -10.65 6.79 23.52
N MET A 349 -9.51 6.30 23.06
CA MET A 349 -9.35 5.05 22.28
C MET A 349 -9.22 3.84 23.21
N THR A 350 -10.33 3.39 23.79
CA THR A 350 -10.33 2.35 24.85
C THR A 350 -10.02 0.93 24.36
N GLY A 351 -10.18 0.66 23.09
CA GLY A 351 -9.87 -0.61 22.43
C GLY A 351 -8.48 -0.66 21.79
N THR A 352 -7.67 0.40 21.91
CA THR A 352 -6.36 0.53 21.26
C THR A 352 -5.22 0.26 22.23
N ALA A 353 -4.34 -0.67 21.87
CA ALA A 353 -3.19 -1.06 22.67
C ALA A 353 -2.08 -1.71 21.82
N SER A 354 -0.92 -1.92 22.44
CA SER A 354 0.20 -2.68 21.84
C SER A 354 0.61 -3.81 22.80
N PRO A 355 -0.20 -4.88 22.91
CA PRO A 355 0.11 -6.01 23.79
C PRO A 355 1.33 -6.79 23.28
N ILE A 356 1.94 -7.57 24.15
CA ILE A 356 2.89 -8.61 23.78
C ILE A 356 2.10 -9.74 23.10
N GLU A 357 2.58 -10.26 21.97
CA GLU A 357 1.94 -11.38 21.29
C GLU A 357 1.88 -12.61 22.20
N GLY A 358 0.81 -13.40 22.08
CA GLY A 358 0.53 -14.50 23.00
C GLY A 358 -0.15 -14.09 24.31
N THR A 359 -0.21 -12.78 24.64
CA THR A 359 -1.01 -12.31 25.77
C THR A 359 -2.50 -12.39 25.41
N VAL A 360 -3.29 -13.03 26.28
CA VAL A 360 -4.75 -13.07 26.12
C VAL A 360 -5.30 -11.64 26.20
N THR A 361 -5.87 -11.17 25.09
CA THR A 361 -6.49 -9.85 24.99
C THR A 361 -7.97 -10.03 24.65
N GLN A 362 -8.84 -9.64 25.58
CA GLN A 362 -10.28 -9.75 25.41
C GLN A 362 -10.75 -9.01 24.15
N GLY A 363 -11.58 -9.68 23.32
CA GLY A 363 -12.15 -9.11 22.11
C GLY A 363 -11.17 -8.93 20.97
N ARG A 364 -9.97 -9.51 21.04
CA ARG A 364 -8.99 -9.53 19.95
C ARG A 364 -9.30 -10.64 18.95
N VAL A 365 -9.19 -10.33 17.67
CA VAL A 365 -9.35 -11.33 16.59
C VAL A 365 -8.23 -12.36 16.58
N ILE A 366 -8.54 -13.54 16.02
CA ILE A 366 -7.55 -14.41 15.40
C ILE A 366 -7.29 -13.87 14.00
N ALA A 367 -6.03 -13.65 13.66
CA ALA A 367 -5.60 -13.24 12.33
C ALA A 367 -5.48 -14.46 11.43
N TYR A 368 -6.03 -14.41 10.22
CA TYR A 368 -6.07 -15.53 9.29
C TYR A 368 -5.38 -15.20 7.98
N THR A 369 -4.48 -16.09 7.56
CA THR A 369 -3.76 -16.01 6.29
C THR A 369 -3.92 -17.30 5.50
N ARG A 370 -3.65 -17.25 4.19
CA ARG A 370 -3.62 -18.42 3.32
C ARG A 370 -2.55 -18.29 2.24
N ASP A 371 -1.84 -19.37 1.96
CA ASP A 371 -0.76 -19.37 0.96
C ASP A 371 -1.29 -19.27 -0.48
N LYS A 372 -2.49 -19.79 -0.73
CA LYS A 372 -3.15 -19.81 -2.06
C LYS A 372 -4.62 -19.40 -1.92
N PRO A 373 -5.24 -18.84 -2.98
CA PRO A 373 -6.63 -18.41 -2.95
C PRO A 373 -7.62 -19.49 -2.49
N ASP A 374 -7.38 -20.75 -2.86
CA ASP A 374 -8.24 -21.89 -2.54
C ASP A 374 -7.78 -22.68 -1.30
N ALA A 375 -6.70 -22.27 -0.66
CA ALA A 375 -6.23 -22.91 0.57
C ALA A 375 -7.14 -22.53 1.75
N PRO A 376 -7.27 -23.41 2.75
CA PRO A 376 -7.96 -23.08 3.98
C PRO A 376 -7.23 -21.94 4.70
N TRP A 377 -7.98 -21.10 5.41
CA TRP A 377 -7.44 -20.09 6.28
C TRP A 377 -6.75 -20.73 7.48
N THR A 378 -5.55 -20.27 7.78
CA THR A 378 -4.75 -20.68 8.94
C THR A 378 -4.42 -19.47 9.81
N SER A 379 -4.09 -19.70 11.08
CA SER A 379 -3.66 -18.62 11.97
C SER A 379 -2.35 -17.99 11.47
N ALA A 380 -2.32 -16.66 11.43
CA ALA A 380 -1.13 -15.87 11.11
C ALA A 380 -0.28 -15.52 12.34
N ALA A 381 -0.51 -16.13 13.49
CA ALA A 381 0.20 -15.81 14.75
C ALA A 381 1.71 -15.94 14.63
N ASP A 382 2.19 -16.96 13.88
CA ASP A 382 3.61 -17.24 13.73
C ASP A 382 4.36 -16.29 12.77
N THR A 383 3.67 -15.33 12.16
CA THR A 383 4.27 -14.35 11.24
C THR A 383 4.68 -13.05 11.92
N LEU A 384 4.33 -12.86 13.20
CA LEU A 384 4.45 -11.59 13.89
C LEU A 384 5.70 -11.50 14.77
N PRO A 385 6.22 -10.29 15.01
CA PRO A 385 7.21 -10.04 16.06
C PRO A 385 6.56 -10.23 17.46
N VAL A 386 7.40 -10.30 18.49
CA VAL A 386 6.96 -10.46 19.90
C VAL A 386 6.01 -9.35 20.34
N ARG A 387 6.16 -8.16 19.80
CA ARG A 387 5.31 -7.00 20.07
C ARG A 387 5.25 -6.07 18.88
N ALA A 388 4.17 -5.33 18.74
CA ALA A 388 4.08 -4.20 17.83
C ALA A 388 5.24 -3.21 18.03
N THR A 389 5.62 -2.51 16.97
CA THR A 389 6.68 -1.50 16.99
C THR A 389 6.13 -0.12 16.61
N SER A 390 6.96 0.91 16.69
CA SER A 390 6.62 2.25 16.17
C SER A 390 6.44 2.29 14.65
N ALA A 391 6.85 1.26 13.93
CA ALA A 391 6.63 1.11 12.49
C ALA A 391 5.34 0.41 12.14
N GLY A 392 4.78 -0.38 13.06
CA GLY A 392 3.57 -1.14 12.76
C GLY A 392 3.17 -2.12 13.84
N GLY A 393 1.95 -2.62 13.72
CA GLY A 393 1.33 -3.52 14.69
C GLY A 393 0.49 -2.77 15.72
N GLY A 394 0.15 -3.46 16.80
CA GLY A 394 -0.85 -3.00 17.75
C GLY A 394 -2.26 -3.33 17.33
N ASP A 395 -3.18 -3.15 18.26
CA ASP A 395 -4.60 -3.45 18.07
C ASP A 395 -5.43 -2.18 18.20
N SER A 396 -6.52 -2.11 17.45
CA SER A 396 -7.50 -1.03 17.55
C SER A 396 -8.89 -1.52 17.12
N THR A 397 -9.90 -0.69 17.32
CA THR A 397 -11.24 -0.85 16.78
C THR A 397 -11.51 0.21 15.71
N VAL A 398 -12.47 -0.03 14.82
CA VAL A 398 -12.87 0.97 13.82
C VAL A 398 -13.38 2.25 14.49
N LEU A 399 -14.03 2.16 15.64
CA LEU A 399 -14.51 3.31 16.40
C LEU A 399 -13.37 4.11 17.03
N ASP A 400 -12.32 3.45 17.50
CA ASP A 400 -11.14 4.14 18.04
C ASP A 400 -10.37 4.90 16.96
N LEU A 401 -10.29 4.37 15.75
CA LEU A 401 -9.69 5.06 14.62
C LEU A 401 -10.49 6.33 14.24
N ILE A 402 -11.81 6.28 14.30
CA ILE A 402 -12.65 7.49 14.15
C ILE A 402 -12.38 8.50 15.29
N ARG A 403 -12.23 8.03 16.54
CA ARG A 403 -11.88 8.90 17.68
C ARG A 403 -10.50 9.55 17.50
N PHE A 404 -9.53 8.81 16.98
CA PHE A 404 -8.22 9.38 16.64
C PHE A 404 -8.32 10.49 15.60
N ALA A 405 -9.03 10.25 14.50
CA ALA A 405 -9.26 11.26 13.46
C ALA A 405 -9.96 12.51 14.03
N ASN A 406 -10.99 12.32 14.84
CA ASN A 406 -11.70 13.41 15.51
C ASN A 406 -10.80 14.20 16.46
N ALA A 407 -9.91 13.52 17.19
CA ALA A 407 -8.96 14.15 18.11
C ALA A 407 -7.87 14.97 17.37
N LEU A 408 -7.51 14.58 16.15
CA LEU A 408 -6.68 15.40 15.26
C LEU A 408 -7.47 16.61 14.74
N ALA A 409 -8.66 16.39 14.18
CA ALA A 409 -9.49 17.45 13.60
C ALA A 409 -9.92 18.52 14.63
N SER A 410 -10.14 18.13 15.89
CA SER A 410 -10.46 19.04 17.00
C SER A 410 -9.23 19.65 17.67
N HIS A 411 -8.04 19.45 17.13
CA HIS A 411 -6.76 19.94 17.67
C HIS A 411 -6.46 19.49 19.10
N LYS A 412 -7.03 18.40 19.54
CA LYS A 412 -6.82 17.85 20.88
C LYS A 412 -5.45 17.20 21.05
N LEU A 413 -4.89 16.64 19.96
CA LEU A 413 -3.60 15.97 19.96
C LEU A 413 -2.45 16.86 19.50
N LEU A 414 -2.71 17.77 18.55
CA LEU A 414 -1.77 18.68 17.93
C LEU A 414 -2.51 19.98 17.59
N ASP A 415 -1.86 21.12 17.58
CA ASP A 415 -2.42 22.36 17.08
C ASP A 415 -2.67 22.33 15.55
N ALA A 416 -3.38 23.33 15.03
CA ALA A 416 -3.76 23.39 13.62
C ALA A 416 -2.56 23.36 12.67
N GLU A 417 -1.47 24.06 13.02
CA GLU A 417 -0.25 24.13 12.22
C GLU A 417 0.40 22.72 12.11
N ARG A 418 0.46 22.00 13.24
CA ARG A 418 1.07 20.65 13.27
C ARG A 418 0.17 19.60 12.65
N VAL A 419 -1.16 19.73 12.73
CA VAL A 419 -2.09 18.87 11.98
C VAL A 419 -1.91 19.09 10.48
N ALA A 420 -1.83 20.32 10.01
CA ALA A 420 -1.55 20.62 8.60
C ALA A 420 -0.17 20.05 8.19
N LEU A 421 0.86 20.23 9.01
CA LEU A 421 2.18 19.68 8.76
C LEU A 421 2.17 18.14 8.70
N LEU A 422 1.38 17.49 9.56
CA LEU A 422 1.22 16.02 9.62
C LEU A 422 0.60 15.46 8.35
N THR A 423 -0.41 16.15 7.78
CA THR A 423 -1.29 15.60 6.73
C THR A 423 -1.05 16.15 5.32
N THR A 424 -0.18 17.18 5.16
CA THR A 424 0.18 17.70 3.84
C THR A 424 1.31 16.88 3.22
N GLY A 425 1.09 16.36 2.03
CA GLY A 425 2.07 15.56 1.27
C GLY A 425 3.36 16.32 0.98
N LYS A 426 4.49 15.64 1.10
CA LYS A 426 5.85 16.21 0.98
C LYS A 426 6.68 15.56 -0.11
N VAL A 427 6.45 14.29 -0.37
CA VAL A 427 7.19 13.54 -1.38
C VAL A 427 6.23 12.75 -2.24
N ASP A 428 6.50 12.68 -3.53
CA ASP A 428 5.71 11.89 -4.46
C ASP A 428 5.99 10.40 -4.26
N THR A 429 4.94 9.59 -4.39
CA THR A 429 4.98 8.14 -4.29
C THR A 429 4.14 7.53 -5.43
N PRO A 430 4.25 6.22 -5.68
CA PRO A 430 3.37 5.56 -6.66
C PRO A 430 1.87 5.64 -6.34
N ARG A 431 1.49 6.04 -5.10
CA ARG A 431 0.10 6.10 -4.62
C ARG A 431 -0.37 7.51 -4.28
N GLY A 432 0.23 8.53 -4.85
CA GLY A 432 -0.01 9.93 -4.48
C GLY A 432 1.18 10.50 -3.73
N LYS A 433 0.95 11.28 -2.67
CA LYS A 433 2.02 11.86 -1.86
C LYS A 433 2.12 11.21 -0.49
N TYR A 434 3.32 11.22 0.08
CA TYR A 434 3.53 10.84 1.48
C TYR A 434 3.80 12.09 2.31
N ALA A 435 3.06 12.22 3.39
CA ALA A 435 3.22 13.24 4.41
C ALA A 435 4.01 12.66 5.60
N TYR A 436 3.75 13.08 6.82
CA TYR A 436 4.37 12.51 8.01
C TYR A 436 3.53 11.35 8.57
N GLY A 437 3.84 10.12 8.12
CA GLY A 437 3.10 8.93 8.53
C GLY A 437 1.69 8.83 7.95
N PHE A 438 1.36 9.64 6.95
CA PHE A 438 0.09 9.64 6.22
C PHE A 438 0.36 9.61 4.72
N PHE A 439 -0.40 8.84 3.98
CA PHE A 439 -0.55 9.04 2.54
C PHE A 439 -1.57 10.13 2.27
N GLU A 440 -1.34 10.89 1.22
CA GLU A 440 -2.30 11.84 0.65
C GLU A 440 -2.59 11.39 -0.78
N GLY A 441 -3.87 11.19 -1.08
CA GLY A 441 -4.34 10.80 -2.39
C GLY A 441 -5.65 11.49 -2.75
N THR A 442 -6.03 11.37 -4.02
CA THR A 442 -7.34 11.86 -4.51
C THR A 442 -8.10 10.67 -5.06
N GLU A 443 -9.29 10.42 -4.52
CA GLU A 443 -10.19 9.37 -4.98
C GLU A 443 -11.45 9.99 -5.56
N ASN A 444 -11.66 9.75 -6.85
CA ASN A 444 -12.81 10.27 -7.59
C ASN A 444 -13.06 11.78 -7.32
N GLY A 445 -11.99 12.59 -7.37
CA GLY A 445 -12.02 14.04 -7.17
C GLY A 445 -12.02 14.54 -5.72
N VAL A 446 -12.03 13.65 -4.71
CA VAL A 446 -11.95 14.04 -3.29
C VAL A 446 -10.57 13.69 -2.73
N ARG A 447 -9.90 14.69 -2.15
CA ARG A 447 -8.66 14.47 -1.42
C ARG A 447 -8.94 13.76 -0.11
N CYS A 448 -8.18 12.71 0.16
CA CYS A 448 -8.18 12.01 1.45
C CYS A 448 -6.75 11.85 1.96
N VAL A 449 -6.59 11.86 3.28
CA VAL A 449 -5.34 11.56 3.97
C VAL A 449 -5.55 10.42 4.95
N GLY A 450 -4.53 9.61 5.15
CA GLY A 450 -4.63 8.47 6.06
C GLY A 450 -3.50 7.47 5.86
N HIS A 451 -3.67 6.29 6.38
CA HIS A 451 -2.70 5.22 6.20
C HIS A 451 -3.38 3.85 6.22
N GLY A 452 -2.93 2.96 5.36
CA GLY A 452 -3.30 1.56 5.41
C GLY A 452 -2.34 0.73 6.28
N GLY A 453 -2.80 -0.45 6.66
CA GLY A 453 -2.00 -1.47 7.31
C GLY A 453 -2.21 -2.82 6.63
N GLY A 454 -1.15 -3.60 6.48
CA GLY A 454 -1.26 -4.92 5.86
C GLY A 454 -0.08 -5.80 6.18
N ALA A 455 -0.38 -7.06 6.48
CA ALA A 455 0.54 -8.19 6.60
C ALA A 455 -0.31 -9.47 6.63
N PRO A 456 0.27 -10.67 6.67
CA PRO A 456 -0.52 -11.89 6.81
C PRO A 456 -1.51 -11.80 7.97
N GLY A 457 -2.80 -12.04 7.68
CA GLY A 457 -3.88 -12.00 8.65
C GLY A 457 -4.26 -10.62 9.18
N MET A 458 -3.86 -9.55 8.52
CA MET A 458 -4.28 -8.20 8.88
C MET A 458 -4.36 -7.28 7.67
N ASN A 459 -5.46 -6.56 7.56
CA ASN A 459 -5.60 -5.45 6.64
C ASN A 459 -6.47 -4.37 7.25
N GLY A 460 -6.09 -3.11 7.09
CA GLY A 460 -6.85 -1.99 7.61
C GLY A 460 -6.57 -0.71 6.85
N GLU A 461 -7.50 0.22 6.93
CA GLU A 461 -7.35 1.56 6.38
C GLU A 461 -8.12 2.59 7.22
N LEU A 462 -7.49 3.73 7.45
CA LEU A 462 -8.14 4.96 7.90
C LEU A 462 -7.98 6.00 6.80
N ALA A 463 -9.09 6.55 6.34
CA ALA A 463 -9.12 7.68 5.41
C ALA A 463 -9.91 8.84 6.02
N ILE A 464 -9.32 10.02 6.01
CA ILE A 464 -9.92 11.30 6.45
C ILE A 464 -10.00 12.16 5.20
N CYS A 465 -11.21 12.45 4.74
CA CYS A 465 -11.46 13.09 3.46
C CYS A 465 -11.95 14.54 3.62
N ASP A 466 -11.53 15.40 2.69
CA ASP A 466 -11.91 16.83 2.67
C ASP A 466 -13.42 17.04 2.51
N SER A 467 -14.15 16.03 2.01
CA SER A 467 -15.63 15.99 1.99
C SER A 467 -16.27 15.84 3.38
N GLY A 468 -15.47 15.82 4.45
CA GLY A 468 -15.93 15.68 5.83
C GLY A 468 -16.18 14.22 6.27
N TYR A 469 -15.98 13.24 5.40
CA TYR A 469 -16.08 11.83 5.78
C TYR A 469 -14.77 11.31 6.35
N THR A 470 -14.90 10.50 7.40
CA THR A 470 -13.81 9.66 7.95
C THR A 470 -14.23 8.21 7.85
N ILE A 471 -13.42 7.38 7.22
CA ILE A 471 -13.69 5.97 6.93
C ILE A 471 -12.63 5.12 7.62
N ALA A 472 -13.05 4.20 8.46
CA ALA A 472 -12.18 3.21 9.10
C ALA A 472 -12.67 1.81 8.73
N VAL A 473 -11.80 0.99 8.16
CA VAL A 473 -12.06 -0.41 7.82
C VAL A 473 -10.94 -1.26 8.39
N LEU A 474 -11.29 -2.32 9.10
CA LEU A 474 -10.34 -3.29 9.66
C LEU A 474 -10.79 -4.71 9.33
N SER A 475 -9.85 -5.57 9.00
CA SER A 475 -10.07 -6.98 8.68
C SER A 475 -9.01 -7.87 9.31
N ASN A 476 -9.41 -9.07 9.71
CA ASN A 476 -8.51 -10.13 10.17
C ASN A 476 -8.12 -11.12 9.06
N LEU A 477 -8.30 -10.73 7.81
CA LEU A 477 -7.81 -11.44 6.63
C LEU A 477 -6.65 -10.69 5.98
N ASP A 478 -5.97 -11.37 5.05
CA ASP A 478 -4.89 -10.81 4.24
C ASP A 478 -5.33 -9.59 3.41
N PRO A 479 -4.41 -8.66 3.09
CA PRO A 479 -4.68 -7.64 2.09
C PRO A 479 -5.11 -8.29 0.74
N PRO A 480 -6.05 -7.67 0.02
CA PRO A 480 -6.61 -6.33 0.18
C PRO A 480 -8.02 -6.28 0.82
N ALA A 481 -8.36 -7.18 1.76
CA ALA A 481 -9.70 -7.34 2.30
C ALA A 481 -10.37 -6.03 2.79
N ALA A 482 -9.65 -5.23 3.60
CA ALA A 482 -10.18 -3.97 4.11
C ALA A 482 -10.02 -2.81 3.11
N SER A 483 -8.88 -2.73 2.40
CA SER A 483 -8.63 -1.64 1.47
C SER A 483 -9.62 -1.61 0.32
N ARG A 484 -10.06 -2.76 -0.21
CA ARG A 484 -11.12 -2.82 -1.22
C ARG A 484 -12.44 -2.22 -0.75
N ILE A 485 -12.85 -2.52 0.47
CA ILE A 485 -14.07 -1.94 1.07
C ILE A 485 -13.90 -0.42 1.25
N SER A 486 -12.73 0.02 1.69
CA SER A 486 -12.42 1.45 1.82
C SER A 486 -12.46 2.16 0.48
N ASP A 487 -11.82 1.62 -0.56
CA ASP A 487 -11.80 2.19 -1.90
C ASP A 487 -13.20 2.23 -2.52
N PHE A 488 -13.97 1.14 -2.36
CA PHE A 488 -15.35 1.07 -2.82
C PHE A 488 -16.20 2.23 -2.30
N ILE A 489 -16.13 2.52 -1.00
CA ILE A 489 -16.97 3.55 -0.39
C ILE A 489 -16.42 4.96 -0.60
N LYS A 490 -15.10 5.15 -0.56
CA LYS A 490 -14.47 6.46 -0.86
C LYS A 490 -14.89 6.99 -2.23
N ALA A 491 -14.96 6.11 -3.22
CA ALA A 491 -15.29 6.46 -4.59
C ALA A 491 -16.78 6.84 -4.78
N ARG A 492 -17.68 6.44 -3.87
CA ARG A 492 -19.15 6.58 -4.00
C ARG A 492 -19.78 7.60 -3.08
N LEU A 493 -19.18 7.90 -1.92
CA LEU A 493 -19.70 8.93 -1.02
C LEU A 493 -19.75 10.31 -1.69
N PRO A 494 -20.70 11.21 -1.32
CA PRO A 494 -20.75 12.57 -1.82
C PRO A 494 -19.41 13.30 -1.71
N ALA A 495 -19.12 14.18 -2.66
CA ALA A 495 -17.92 15.00 -2.64
C ALA A 495 -18.04 16.22 -1.71
N ASN A 496 -19.28 16.61 -1.37
CA ASN A 496 -19.62 17.79 -0.56
C ASN A 496 -20.57 17.39 0.55
#